data_6d8dc980b194dbfd3641859c355e915c
#
_entry.id   6d8dc980b194dbfd3641859c355e915c
#
_cell.length_a   1.000
_cell.length_b   1.000
_cell.length_c   1.000
_cell.angle_alpha   90.00
_cell.angle_beta   90.00
_cell.angle_gamma   90.00
#
_symmetry.space_group_name_H-M   'P 1'
#
loop_
_entity.id
_entity.type
_entity.pdbx_description
1 polymer ?
#
loop_
_entity_poly.entity_id
_entity_poly.type
_entity_poly.pdbx_seq_one_letter_code
_entity_poly.pdbx_strand_id
1 'polypeptide(L)'
;MKRFPILLFITIVFLQSCGPNEREKLKQQQEAAILKEQELAAWEQRLKAKELELDMEQNSLDSAKKQIDSVPVYNAAIIGKWNVKMSCTETNCDGSAIGDTKNEQWYISYDENDNKILVKAYSGPVLIRTYVGTYQNNALKIVDEKPNPDALIGATLNFINDTRMDGVREIKQTACKIVYELNARKVK
;
A
#
# COMPACT_ATOMS: atom_id res chain seq x y z
N MET A 1 37.58 87.99 -18.01
CA MET A 1 36.87 87.14 -17.04
C MET A 1 35.38 86.99 -17.44
N LYS A 2 35.07 86.33 -18.54
CA LYS A 2 33.69 86.12 -19.06
C LYS A 2 33.40 84.68 -19.56
N ARG A 3 34.23 83.70 -19.10
CA ARG A 3 34.07 82.31 -19.57
C ARG A 3 33.48 81.37 -18.51
N PHE A 4 33.25 81.82 -17.28
CA PHE A 4 32.71 81.03 -16.17
C PHE A 4 31.20 80.73 -16.23
N PRO A 5 30.33 81.64 -16.72
CA PRO A 5 28.90 81.36 -16.74
C PRO A 5 28.47 80.35 -17.80
N ILE A 6 29.24 80.16 -18.86
CA ILE A 6 28.91 79.19 -19.94
C ILE A 6 29.10 77.74 -19.47
N LEU A 7 30.14 77.48 -18.66
CA LEU A 7 30.43 76.14 -18.09
C LEU A 7 29.35 75.71 -17.09
N LEU A 8 28.83 76.62 -16.30
CA LEU A 8 27.72 76.38 -15.38
C LEU A 8 26.39 76.05 -16.05
N PHE A 9 26.13 76.67 -17.20
CA PHE A 9 24.92 76.42 -17.98
C PHE A 9 24.93 75.04 -18.64
N ILE A 10 26.10 74.56 -19.11
CA ILE A 10 26.26 73.25 -19.72
C ILE A 10 26.05 72.12 -18.70
N THR A 11 26.46 72.29 -17.45
CA THR A 11 26.27 71.28 -16.37
C THR A 11 24.82 71.15 -15.95
N ILE A 12 24.01 72.20 -16.02
CA ILE A 12 22.56 72.16 -15.70
C ILE A 12 21.76 71.44 -16.76
N VAL A 13 22.14 71.51 -18.04
CA VAL A 13 21.44 70.82 -19.14
C VAL A 13 21.65 69.32 -19.11
N PHE A 14 22.77 68.81 -18.59
CA PHE A 14 23.03 67.37 -18.45
C PHE A 14 22.20 66.70 -17.33
N LEU A 15 21.70 67.46 -16.35
CA LEU A 15 20.94 66.89 -15.24
C LEU A 15 19.42 66.76 -15.56
N GLN A 16 18.95 67.24 -16.69
CA GLN A 16 17.56 67.12 -17.10
C GLN A 16 17.26 65.97 -18.12
N SER A 17 18.26 65.11 -18.42
CA SER A 17 18.12 64.04 -19.38
C SER A 17 17.52 62.77 -18.77
N CYS A 18 16.81 62.84 -17.66
CA CYS A 18 15.97 61.74 -17.19
C CYS A 18 14.55 61.94 -17.79
N GLY A 19 14.36 61.47 -19.01
CA GLY A 19 13.14 61.74 -19.78
C GLY A 19 11.90 61.10 -19.12
N PRO A 20 10.73 61.71 -19.29
CA PRO A 20 9.42 61.23 -18.80
C PRO A 20 9.11 59.79 -19.29
N ASN A 21 9.77 59.34 -20.33
CA ASN A 21 9.58 58.03 -20.96
C ASN A 21 10.15 56.83 -20.14
N GLU A 22 11.18 57.02 -19.30
CA GLU A 22 11.72 55.96 -18.47
C GLU A 22 10.85 55.70 -17.24
N ARG A 23 10.28 56.71 -16.64
CA ARG A 23 9.36 56.56 -15.50
C ARG A 23 8.06 55.86 -15.90
N GLU A 24 7.58 56.09 -17.11
CA GLU A 24 6.38 55.47 -17.65
C GLU A 24 6.61 54.00 -17.99
N LYS A 25 7.77 53.66 -18.56
CA LYS A 25 8.19 52.24 -18.77
C LYS A 25 8.36 51.48 -17.45
N LEU A 26 8.90 52.12 -16.43
CA LEU A 26 9.08 51.50 -15.11
C LEU A 26 7.71 51.23 -14.46
N LYS A 27 6.76 52.14 -14.56
CA LYS A 27 5.38 51.91 -14.10
C LYS A 27 4.69 50.78 -14.82
N GLN A 28 4.79 50.72 -16.15
CA GLN A 28 4.22 49.63 -16.96
C GLN A 28 4.85 48.26 -16.60
N GLN A 29 6.16 48.21 -16.32
CA GLN A 29 6.82 46.99 -15.87
C GLN A 29 6.35 46.56 -14.46
N GLN A 30 6.15 47.52 -13.55
CA GLN A 30 5.62 47.24 -12.22
C GLN A 30 4.16 46.74 -12.29
N GLU A 31 3.32 47.35 -13.07
CA GLU A 31 1.93 46.92 -13.28
C GLU A 31 1.86 45.52 -13.90
N ALA A 32 2.71 45.25 -14.90
CA ALA A 32 2.83 43.91 -15.50
C ALA A 32 3.35 42.85 -14.52
N ALA A 33 4.26 43.18 -13.61
CA ALA A 33 4.74 42.31 -12.56
C ALA A 33 3.64 41.96 -11.55
N ILE A 34 2.90 42.96 -11.09
CA ILE A 34 1.76 42.77 -10.17
C ILE A 34 0.68 41.90 -10.78
N LEU A 35 0.35 42.08 -12.05
CA LEU A 35 -0.59 41.22 -12.75
C LEU A 35 -0.13 39.79 -12.82
N LYS A 36 1.15 39.53 -13.09
CA LYS A 36 1.75 38.18 -13.09
C LYS A 36 1.74 37.53 -11.70
N GLU A 37 2.01 38.32 -10.66
CA GLU A 37 1.94 37.79 -9.28
C GLU A 37 0.51 37.39 -8.91
N GLN A 38 -0.48 38.17 -9.31
CA GLN A 38 -1.91 37.85 -9.10
C GLN A 38 -2.31 36.58 -9.89
N GLU A 39 -1.84 36.45 -11.11
CA GLU A 39 -2.08 35.25 -11.92
C GLU A 39 -1.44 34.02 -11.32
N LEU A 40 -0.19 34.11 -10.88
CA LEU A 40 0.51 33.02 -10.17
C LEU A 40 -0.20 32.61 -8.88
N ALA A 41 -0.65 33.56 -8.07
CA ALA A 41 -1.40 33.29 -6.86
C ALA A 41 -2.74 32.57 -7.15
N ALA A 42 -3.42 32.95 -8.22
CA ALA A 42 -4.64 32.27 -8.67
C ALA A 42 -4.36 30.83 -9.16
N TRP A 43 -3.25 30.62 -9.84
CA TRP A 43 -2.80 29.29 -10.27
C TRP A 43 -2.43 28.40 -9.06
N GLU A 44 -1.72 28.93 -8.07
CA GLU A 44 -1.42 28.20 -6.83
C GLU A 44 -2.68 27.75 -6.09
N GLN A 45 -3.67 28.61 -5.99
CA GLN A 45 -4.95 28.26 -5.37
C GLN A 45 -5.67 27.14 -6.14
N ARG A 46 -5.65 27.18 -7.47
CA ARG A 46 -6.23 26.13 -8.32
C ARG A 46 -5.48 24.80 -8.16
N LEU A 47 -4.15 24.83 -8.09
CA LEU A 47 -3.34 23.64 -7.86
C LEU A 47 -3.65 23.01 -6.50
N LYS A 48 -3.68 23.79 -5.42
CA LYS A 48 -4.04 23.31 -4.08
C LYS A 48 -5.46 22.71 -4.03
N ALA A 49 -6.41 23.34 -4.72
CA ALA A 49 -7.76 22.79 -4.80
C ALA A 49 -7.80 21.44 -5.55
N LYS A 50 -7.02 21.31 -6.63
CA LYS A 50 -6.89 20.06 -7.39
C LYS A 50 -6.19 18.96 -6.59
N GLU A 51 -5.13 19.29 -5.86
CA GLU A 51 -4.46 18.34 -4.96
C GLU A 51 -5.42 17.80 -3.91
N LEU A 52 -6.21 18.69 -3.27
CA LEU A 52 -7.21 18.27 -2.29
C LEU A 52 -8.31 17.38 -2.91
N GLU A 53 -8.76 17.68 -4.11
CA GLU A 53 -9.74 16.88 -4.85
C GLU A 53 -9.20 15.48 -5.14
N LEU A 54 -7.94 15.37 -5.62
CA LEU A 54 -7.27 14.10 -5.90
C LEU A 54 -7.05 13.27 -4.64
N ASP A 55 -6.64 13.89 -3.53
CA ASP A 55 -6.48 13.21 -2.25
C ASP A 55 -7.82 12.64 -1.74
N MET A 56 -8.91 13.39 -1.87
CA MET A 56 -10.24 12.90 -1.51
C MET A 56 -10.69 11.74 -2.41
N GLU A 57 -10.46 11.82 -3.72
CA GLU A 57 -10.77 10.75 -4.66
C GLU A 57 -9.94 9.49 -4.37
N GLN A 58 -8.65 9.62 -4.12
CA GLN A 58 -7.78 8.50 -3.76
C GLN A 58 -8.22 7.83 -2.46
N ASN A 59 -8.53 8.59 -1.42
CA ASN A 59 -9.05 8.08 -0.16
C ASN A 59 -10.39 7.35 -0.33
N SER A 60 -11.27 7.84 -1.21
CA SER A 60 -12.53 7.19 -1.52
C SER A 60 -12.35 5.88 -2.25
N LEU A 61 -11.42 5.83 -3.23
CA LEU A 61 -11.04 4.63 -3.96
C LEU A 61 -10.40 3.57 -3.05
N ASP A 62 -9.50 3.98 -2.16
CA ASP A 62 -8.87 3.09 -1.19
C ASP A 62 -9.89 2.52 -0.19
N SER A 63 -10.87 3.33 0.21
CA SER A 63 -11.98 2.88 1.07
C SER A 63 -12.90 1.91 0.35
N ALA A 64 -13.27 2.18 -0.91
CA ALA A 64 -14.07 1.30 -1.73
C ALA A 64 -13.35 -0.02 -2.01
N LYS A 65 -12.06 0.03 -2.33
CA LYS A 65 -11.21 -1.15 -2.49
C LYS A 65 -11.17 -2.00 -1.22
N LYS A 66 -10.99 -1.36 -0.06
CA LYS A 66 -11.01 -2.05 1.23
C LYS A 66 -12.35 -2.73 1.53
N GLN A 67 -13.47 -2.14 1.12
CA GLN A 67 -14.79 -2.75 1.25
C GLN A 67 -14.95 -3.94 0.31
N ILE A 68 -14.55 -3.84 -0.95
CA ILE A 68 -14.57 -4.95 -1.92
C ILE A 68 -13.67 -6.09 -1.46
N ASP A 69 -12.46 -5.76 -0.98
CA ASP A 69 -11.50 -6.73 -0.44
C ASP A 69 -11.97 -7.40 0.87
N SER A 70 -12.97 -6.86 1.55
CA SER A 70 -13.53 -7.41 2.79
C SER A 70 -14.66 -8.43 2.57
N VAL A 71 -15.22 -8.53 1.37
CA VAL A 71 -16.29 -9.48 1.06
C VAL A 71 -15.69 -10.87 0.76
N PRO A 72 -16.03 -11.91 1.56
CA PRO A 72 -15.58 -13.27 1.28
C PRO A 72 -16.16 -13.75 -0.06
N VAL A 73 -15.30 -14.26 -0.92
CA VAL A 73 -15.69 -14.78 -2.24
C VAL A 73 -15.75 -16.30 -2.16
N TYR A 74 -16.87 -16.87 -2.62
CA TYR A 74 -16.98 -18.31 -2.76
C TYR A 74 -16.15 -18.82 -3.95
N ASN A 75 -15.25 -19.78 -3.68
CA ASN A 75 -14.48 -20.46 -4.73
C ASN A 75 -14.56 -21.99 -4.54
N ALA A 76 -15.35 -22.65 -5.38
CA ALA A 76 -15.51 -24.11 -5.33
C ALA A 76 -14.20 -24.87 -5.60
N ALA A 77 -13.25 -24.27 -6.32
CA ALA A 77 -12.00 -24.94 -6.67
C ALA A 77 -11.08 -25.19 -5.47
N ILE A 78 -11.21 -24.42 -4.36
CA ILE A 78 -10.40 -24.66 -3.15
C ILE A 78 -10.99 -25.77 -2.28
N ILE A 79 -12.25 -26.14 -2.45
CA ILE A 79 -12.91 -27.17 -1.62
C ILE A 79 -12.32 -28.55 -1.89
N GLY A 80 -12.15 -29.31 -0.82
CA GLY A 80 -11.73 -30.72 -0.91
C GLY A 80 -10.44 -31.00 -0.15
N LYS A 81 -9.78 -32.09 -0.55
CA LYS A 81 -8.60 -32.62 0.11
C LYS A 81 -7.32 -32.12 -0.55
N TRP A 82 -6.37 -31.67 0.28
CA TRP A 82 -5.09 -31.14 -0.15
C TRP A 82 -3.94 -31.79 0.61
N ASN A 83 -2.90 -32.18 -0.10
CA ASN A 83 -1.62 -32.56 0.52
C ASN A 83 -0.76 -31.30 0.62
N VAL A 84 -0.37 -30.92 1.85
CA VAL A 84 0.37 -29.69 2.13
C VAL A 84 1.76 -30.09 2.63
N LYS A 85 2.76 -29.78 1.82
CA LYS A 85 4.17 -29.85 2.22
C LYS A 85 4.59 -28.49 2.76
N MET A 86 5.24 -28.50 3.92
CA MET A 86 5.77 -27.31 4.58
C MET A 86 7.28 -27.42 4.71
N SER A 87 8.00 -26.33 4.45
CA SER A 87 9.46 -26.24 4.67
C SER A 87 9.76 -25.02 5.51
N CYS A 88 10.47 -25.19 6.62
CA CYS A 88 10.86 -24.08 7.49
C CYS A 88 11.88 -23.18 6.77
N THR A 89 11.53 -21.92 6.58
CA THR A 89 12.38 -20.93 5.92
C THR A 89 12.98 -19.91 6.88
N GLU A 90 12.33 -19.71 8.04
CA GLU A 90 12.79 -18.78 9.07
C GLU A 90 12.39 -19.32 10.45
N THR A 91 13.32 -19.32 11.39
CA THR A 91 13.03 -19.62 12.80
C THR A 91 14.06 -19.02 13.72
N ASN A 92 13.60 -18.56 14.88
CA ASN A 92 14.40 -18.23 16.05
C ASN A 92 13.88 -18.94 17.31
N CYS A 93 13.05 -19.98 17.12
CA CYS A 93 12.54 -20.81 18.21
C CYS A 93 13.43 -22.05 18.46
N ASP A 94 13.65 -22.35 19.71
CA ASP A 94 14.34 -23.59 20.09
C ASP A 94 13.55 -24.84 19.61
N GLY A 95 14.25 -25.83 19.12
CA GLY A 95 13.66 -27.10 18.63
C GLY A 95 13.11 -27.04 17.21
N SER A 96 13.32 -25.93 16.48
CA SER A 96 13.02 -25.82 15.06
C SER A 96 14.26 -25.41 14.29
N ALA A 97 14.47 -25.97 13.11
CA ALA A 97 15.59 -25.63 12.24
C ALA A 97 15.13 -25.23 10.83
N ILE A 98 15.88 -24.33 10.19
CA ILE A 98 15.68 -23.99 8.79
C ILE A 98 15.89 -25.24 7.95
N GLY A 99 14.98 -25.52 7.02
CA GLY A 99 14.99 -26.75 6.23
C GLY A 99 14.15 -27.89 6.79
N ASP A 100 13.67 -27.79 8.04
CA ASP A 100 12.70 -28.76 8.57
C ASP A 100 11.49 -28.87 7.69
N THR A 101 11.06 -30.10 7.40
CA THR A 101 9.88 -30.35 6.56
C THR A 101 8.77 -31.07 7.32
N LYS A 102 7.52 -30.69 7.03
CA LYS A 102 6.33 -31.33 7.56
C LYS A 102 5.35 -31.59 6.43
N ASN A 103 4.57 -32.68 6.54
CA ASN A 103 3.50 -32.97 5.59
C ASN A 103 2.18 -33.12 6.35
N GLU A 104 1.17 -32.41 5.89
CA GLU A 104 -0.19 -32.46 6.43
C GLU A 104 -1.19 -32.73 5.32
N GLN A 105 -2.34 -33.28 5.67
CA GLN A 105 -3.51 -33.34 4.80
C GLN A 105 -4.53 -32.34 5.30
N TRP A 106 -4.94 -31.44 4.43
CA TRP A 106 -5.95 -30.44 4.73
C TRP A 106 -7.25 -30.75 4.02
N TYR A 107 -8.36 -30.72 4.77
CA TYR A 107 -9.71 -30.78 4.23
C TYR A 107 -10.32 -29.39 4.31
N ILE A 108 -10.58 -28.79 3.17
CA ILE A 108 -11.11 -27.45 3.04
C ILE A 108 -12.60 -27.53 2.70
N SER A 109 -13.46 -26.87 3.47
CA SER A 109 -14.89 -26.76 3.27
C SER A 109 -15.35 -25.34 3.60
N TYR A 110 -16.54 -24.97 3.12
CA TYR A 110 -17.25 -23.78 3.61
C TYR A 110 -18.19 -24.17 4.75
N ASP A 111 -18.33 -23.28 5.72
CA ASP A 111 -19.41 -23.34 6.68
C ASP A 111 -20.71 -22.89 6.00
N GLU A 112 -21.78 -23.66 6.16
CA GLU A 112 -23.07 -23.43 5.48
C GLU A 112 -23.74 -22.10 5.91
N ASN A 113 -23.41 -21.59 7.10
CA ASN A 113 -24.11 -20.43 7.70
C ASN A 113 -23.41 -19.09 7.48
N ASP A 114 -22.07 -19.08 7.38
CA ASP A 114 -21.28 -17.84 7.50
C ASP A 114 -20.36 -17.54 6.29
N ASN A 115 -20.37 -18.35 5.23
CA ASN A 115 -19.38 -18.31 4.14
C ASN A 115 -17.92 -18.33 4.62
N LYS A 116 -17.70 -18.75 5.86
CA LYS A 116 -16.36 -18.96 6.41
C LYS A 116 -15.78 -20.25 5.88
N ILE A 117 -14.48 -20.26 5.69
CA ILE A 117 -13.75 -21.46 5.31
C ILE A 117 -13.30 -22.17 6.59
N LEU A 118 -13.57 -23.47 6.62
CA LEU A 118 -13.08 -24.38 7.64
C LEU A 118 -12.01 -25.28 7.03
N VAL A 119 -10.83 -25.33 7.66
CA VAL A 119 -9.72 -26.19 7.24
C VAL A 119 -9.35 -27.12 8.39
N LYS A 120 -9.57 -28.42 8.19
CA LYS A 120 -9.13 -29.47 9.14
C LYS A 120 -7.80 -30.05 8.69
N ALA A 121 -6.75 -29.87 9.48
CA ALA A 121 -5.40 -30.32 9.20
C ALA A 121 -5.12 -31.64 9.94
N TYR A 122 -4.62 -32.63 9.22
CA TYR A 122 -4.31 -33.97 9.71
C TYR A 122 -2.83 -34.31 9.50
N SER A 123 -2.24 -35.01 10.48
CA SER A 123 -0.98 -35.72 10.33
C SER A 123 -1.27 -37.23 10.35
N GLY A 124 -1.20 -37.88 9.21
CA GLY A 124 -1.76 -39.24 9.07
C GLY A 124 -3.26 -39.27 9.42
N PRO A 125 -3.71 -40.16 10.33
CA PRO A 125 -5.13 -40.21 10.72
C PRO A 125 -5.51 -39.20 11.82
N VAL A 126 -4.56 -38.49 12.41
CA VAL A 126 -4.78 -37.62 13.59
C VAL A 126 -5.11 -36.19 13.15
N LEU A 127 -6.26 -35.68 13.58
CA LEU A 127 -6.60 -34.26 13.46
C LEU A 127 -5.67 -33.47 14.40
N ILE A 128 -4.80 -32.64 13.83
CA ILE A 128 -3.82 -31.86 14.59
C ILE A 128 -4.27 -30.44 14.81
N ARG A 129 -5.13 -29.90 13.90
CA ARG A 129 -5.57 -28.50 13.98
C ARG A 129 -6.79 -28.23 13.11
N THR A 130 -7.61 -27.30 13.57
CA THR A 130 -8.68 -26.70 12.77
C THR A 130 -8.38 -25.21 12.58
N TYR A 131 -8.53 -24.74 11.38
CA TYR A 131 -8.42 -23.30 11.05
C TYR A 131 -9.75 -22.79 10.55
N VAL A 132 -9.98 -21.50 10.78
CA VAL A 132 -11.08 -20.74 10.20
C VAL A 132 -10.52 -19.59 9.39
N GLY A 133 -11.23 -19.18 8.34
CA GLY A 133 -10.73 -18.10 7.51
C GLY A 133 -11.65 -17.71 6.37
N THR A 134 -11.07 -17.01 5.41
CA THR A 134 -11.77 -16.44 4.25
C THR A 134 -10.94 -16.60 2.98
N TYR A 135 -11.61 -16.61 1.84
CA TYR A 135 -10.99 -16.55 0.51
C TYR A 135 -11.31 -15.21 -0.12
N GLN A 136 -10.27 -14.46 -0.44
CA GLN A 136 -10.37 -13.10 -1.03
C GLN A 136 -9.13 -12.85 -1.89
N ASN A 137 -9.27 -12.06 -2.94
CA ASN A 137 -8.12 -11.63 -3.77
C ASN A 137 -7.22 -12.79 -4.20
N ASN A 138 -7.84 -13.92 -4.59
CA ASN A 138 -7.14 -15.12 -4.99
C ASN A 138 -6.25 -15.75 -3.89
N ALA A 139 -6.50 -15.44 -2.63
CA ALA A 139 -5.78 -15.96 -1.47
C ALA A 139 -6.72 -16.52 -0.41
N LEU A 140 -6.38 -17.69 0.11
CA LEU A 140 -6.96 -18.31 1.28
C LEU A 140 -6.19 -17.83 2.52
N LYS A 141 -6.84 -17.06 3.40
CA LYS A 141 -6.28 -16.61 4.69
C LYS A 141 -6.96 -17.34 5.81
N ILE A 142 -6.20 -18.05 6.62
CA ILE A 142 -6.70 -18.88 7.72
C ILE A 142 -5.92 -18.63 9.00
N VAL A 143 -6.61 -18.75 10.13
CA VAL A 143 -6.05 -18.66 11.47
C VAL A 143 -6.54 -19.83 12.31
N ASP A 144 -5.83 -20.17 13.37
CA ASP A 144 -6.25 -21.22 14.31
C ASP A 144 -7.65 -20.93 14.86
N GLU A 145 -8.55 -21.90 14.81
CA GLU A 145 -9.91 -21.78 15.37
C GLU A 145 -9.87 -21.62 16.90
N LYS A 146 -8.90 -22.25 17.55
CA LYS A 146 -8.68 -22.19 19.01
C LYS A 146 -7.31 -21.58 19.28
N PRO A 147 -7.17 -20.26 19.19
CA PRO A 147 -5.89 -19.63 19.38
C PRO A 147 -5.38 -19.89 20.82
N ASN A 148 -4.13 -20.35 20.89
CA ASN A 148 -3.43 -20.38 22.16
C ASN A 148 -2.95 -18.97 22.50
N PRO A 149 -3.16 -18.43 23.71
CA PRO A 149 -2.64 -17.14 24.12
C PRO A 149 -1.14 -16.96 23.85
N ASP A 150 -0.37 -18.05 23.98
CA ASP A 150 1.08 -18.05 23.83
C ASP A 150 1.56 -18.28 22.39
N ALA A 151 0.65 -18.61 21.45
CA ALA A 151 1.01 -18.91 20.08
C ALA A 151 -0.09 -18.53 19.07
N LEU A 152 0.18 -17.56 18.24
CA LEU A 152 -0.67 -17.18 17.10
C LEU A 152 -0.22 -17.96 15.87
N ILE A 153 -1.14 -18.72 15.28
CA ILE A 153 -0.87 -19.55 14.10
C ILE A 153 -1.80 -19.15 12.99
N GLY A 154 -1.23 -18.76 11.86
CA GLY A 154 -1.99 -18.40 10.67
C GLY A 154 -1.28 -18.84 9.40
N ALA A 155 -2.03 -18.95 8.31
CA ALA A 155 -1.48 -19.23 7.00
C ALA A 155 -2.19 -18.38 5.91
N THR A 156 -1.41 -18.04 4.90
CA THR A 156 -1.93 -17.42 3.68
C THR A 156 -1.47 -18.23 2.49
N LEU A 157 -2.39 -18.75 1.70
CA LEU A 157 -2.10 -19.51 0.48
C LEU A 157 -2.69 -18.79 -0.73
N ASN A 158 -1.86 -18.49 -1.70
CA ASN A 158 -2.27 -17.95 -2.99
C ASN A 158 -2.75 -19.09 -3.91
N PHE A 159 -3.91 -18.94 -4.49
CA PHE A 159 -4.47 -19.88 -5.44
C PHE A 159 -3.78 -19.71 -6.80
N ILE A 160 -3.08 -20.73 -7.24
CA ILE A 160 -2.35 -20.73 -8.51
C ILE A 160 -3.23 -21.32 -9.61
N ASN A 161 -3.86 -22.46 -9.32
CA ASN A 161 -4.83 -23.13 -10.19
C ASN A 161 -5.61 -24.18 -9.36
N ASP A 162 -6.55 -24.87 -10.00
CA ASP A 162 -7.45 -25.85 -9.38
C ASP A 162 -6.76 -27.01 -8.65
N THR A 163 -5.47 -27.18 -8.85
CA THR A 163 -4.67 -28.27 -8.26
C THR A 163 -3.51 -27.80 -7.41
N ARG A 164 -3.27 -26.50 -7.34
CA ARG A 164 -2.10 -25.95 -6.64
C ARG A 164 -2.40 -24.63 -5.90
N MET A 165 -1.99 -24.57 -4.63
CA MET A 165 -1.84 -23.35 -3.85
C MET A 165 -0.44 -23.31 -3.25
N ASP A 166 0.17 -22.14 -3.24
CA ASP A 166 1.46 -21.89 -2.60
C ASP A 166 1.32 -20.75 -1.58
N GLY A 167 2.07 -20.78 -0.50
CA GLY A 167 1.92 -19.75 0.52
C GLY A 167 2.86 -19.85 1.69
N VAL A 168 2.45 -19.23 2.79
CA VAL A 168 3.26 -19.13 4.00
C VAL A 168 2.40 -19.40 5.23
N ARG A 169 2.95 -20.14 6.19
CA ARG A 169 2.39 -20.30 7.54
C ARG A 169 3.31 -19.67 8.56
N GLU A 170 2.77 -18.80 9.37
CA GLU A 170 3.48 -18.20 10.48
C GLU A 170 3.01 -18.78 11.82
N ILE A 171 3.96 -19.06 12.69
CA ILE A 171 3.74 -19.39 14.10
C ILE A 171 4.46 -18.33 14.90
N LYS A 172 3.73 -17.44 15.56
CA LYS A 172 4.26 -16.39 16.43
C LYS A 172 4.03 -16.79 17.87
N GLN A 173 5.10 -16.95 18.63
CA GLN A 173 5.07 -17.14 20.08
C GLN A 173 5.57 -15.87 20.77
N THR A 174 5.40 -15.77 22.09
CA THR A 174 5.78 -14.58 22.86
C THR A 174 7.25 -14.17 22.66
N ALA A 175 8.15 -15.14 22.53
CA ALA A 175 9.60 -14.90 22.44
C ALA A 175 10.21 -15.26 21.08
N CYS A 176 9.46 -15.93 20.18
CA CYS A 176 10.03 -16.47 18.96
C CYS A 176 9.00 -16.59 17.82
N LYS A 177 9.51 -16.80 16.60
CA LYS A 177 8.71 -16.92 15.36
C LYS A 177 9.24 -18.07 14.51
N ILE A 178 8.33 -18.80 13.87
CA ILE A 178 8.66 -19.82 12.87
C ILE A 178 7.86 -19.51 11.61
N VAL A 179 8.52 -19.56 10.46
CA VAL A 179 7.88 -19.40 9.14
C VAL A 179 8.11 -20.64 8.30
N TYR A 180 7.01 -21.16 7.77
CA TYR A 180 7.03 -22.26 6.81
C TYR A 180 6.55 -21.77 5.45
N GLU A 181 7.28 -22.10 4.40
CA GLU A 181 6.75 -22.06 3.04
C GLU A 181 5.82 -23.25 2.84
N LEU A 182 4.65 -23.00 2.24
CA LEU A 182 3.63 -24.00 1.99
C LEU A 182 3.53 -24.31 0.50
N ASN A 183 3.46 -25.58 0.16
CA ASN A 183 3.11 -26.05 -1.17
C ASN A 183 1.96 -27.07 -1.03
N ALA A 184 0.76 -26.67 -1.46
CA ALA A 184 -0.43 -27.47 -1.37
C ALA A 184 -0.80 -28.03 -2.75
N ARG A 185 -1.08 -29.33 -2.80
CA ARG A 185 -1.51 -30.07 -4.00
C ARG A 185 -2.84 -30.75 -3.75
N LYS A 186 -3.81 -30.51 -4.64
CA LYS A 186 -5.14 -31.12 -4.54
C LYS A 186 -5.07 -32.62 -4.77
N VAL A 187 -5.73 -33.37 -3.91
CA VAL A 187 -5.88 -34.82 -4.08
C VAL A 187 -7.06 -35.06 -5.04
N LYS A 188 -6.82 -35.87 -6.05
CA LYS A 188 -7.85 -36.29 -7.01
C LYS A 188 -8.79 -37.31 -6.38
#